data_cc07802947ca56bf13ef2a31a3340df4
#
_entry.id   cc07802947ca56bf13ef2a31a3340df4
#
_cell.length_a   1.000
_cell.length_b   1.000
_cell.length_c   1.000
_cell.angle_alpha   90.00
_cell.angle_beta   90.00
_cell.angle_gamma   90.00
#
_symmetry.space_group_name_H-M   'P 1'
#
loop_
_entity.id
_entity.type
_entity.pdbx_description
1 polymer ?
#
loop_
_entity_poly.entity_id
_entity_poly.type
_entity_poly.pdbx_seq_one_letter_code
_entity_poly.pdbx_strand_id
1 'polypeptide(L)'
;MVIKKIVSIVAVFVVAISVSFAQVRPGGKISFSSGYASLEENKFWYSSAETLAKLDANVSSSVKAYLESTCSILSVPETDYTTAGFAGTVTLSKAYVKARLPWFNGFSARMNAGKQPVSWGYGLFYNAGDLIFGSDPVNQKQKADTSFSFTSVKIKNSLLENSNSSLNFSNQNMSSFSFSSSSLSDLRIASDWAFCFAAPISKIITIEAIVLPPIDSALNGSFGRFGSRAQFKIDSVVIENMEGGFISSDKMNTNELYLALDGTIFFDYNICSSVKFEDEFVKDEWQISTSLCKNFTIRGDTQEQTLMIRAESLIKPLENDFGIFGFLSYSPTETTSFAFSYINSKTSEDERVHYLGISSEWKMNTNFSFNLQGMANLVNPQKATLITAGVSCKF
;
A
#
# COMPACT_ATOMS: atom_id res chain seq x y z
N MET A 1 10.54 21.40 20.60
CA MET A 1 9.24 21.95 21.09
C MET A 1 8.03 21.33 20.37
N VAL A 2 8.10 21.06 19.07
CA VAL A 2 7.02 20.46 18.26
C VAL A 2 6.69 19.02 18.70
N ILE A 3 7.68 18.18 18.97
CA ILE A 3 7.52 16.77 19.37
C ILE A 3 6.68 16.64 20.67
N LYS A 4 6.96 17.50 21.67
CA LYS A 4 6.16 17.50 22.92
C LYS A 4 4.69 17.85 22.67
N LYS A 5 4.42 18.74 21.70
CA LYS A 5 3.04 19.10 21.34
C LYS A 5 2.31 17.96 20.63
N ILE A 6 2.99 17.27 19.72
CA ILE A 6 2.40 16.11 18.98
C ILE A 6 2.14 14.96 19.94
N VAL A 7 3.11 14.61 20.80
CA VAL A 7 2.94 13.56 21.81
C VAL A 7 1.83 13.94 22.79
N SER A 8 1.73 15.22 23.21
CA SER A 8 0.63 15.68 24.08
C SER A 8 -0.72 15.62 23.37
N ILE A 9 -0.82 15.97 22.11
CA ILE A 9 -2.08 15.89 21.35
C ILE A 9 -2.51 14.43 21.18
N VAL A 10 -1.60 13.55 20.84
CA VAL A 10 -1.88 12.10 20.71
C VAL A 10 -2.27 11.52 22.08
N ALA A 11 -1.56 11.88 23.16
CA ALA A 11 -1.88 11.44 24.50
C ALA A 11 -3.25 11.96 24.97
N VAL A 12 -3.57 13.22 24.71
CA VAL A 12 -4.88 13.82 25.03
C VAL A 12 -6.00 13.17 24.21
N PHE A 13 -5.76 12.86 22.94
CA PHE A 13 -6.72 12.17 22.08
C PHE A 13 -6.96 10.73 22.57
N VAL A 14 -5.91 10.01 22.95
CA VAL A 14 -6.01 8.66 23.54
C VAL A 14 -6.76 8.67 24.88
N VAL A 15 -6.47 9.65 25.74
CA VAL A 15 -7.15 9.79 27.03
C VAL A 15 -8.61 10.24 26.85
N ALA A 16 -8.90 11.15 25.93
CA ALA A 16 -10.27 11.59 25.64
C ALA A 16 -11.15 10.48 25.07
N ILE A 17 -10.58 9.59 24.24
CA ILE A 17 -11.28 8.41 23.71
C ILE A 17 -11.51 7.35 24.83
N SER A 18 -10.60 7.23 25.77
CA SER A 18 -10.72 6.24 26.84
C SER A 18 -11.77 6.58 27.91
N VAL A 19 -12.22 7.82 28.00
CA VAL A 19 -13.21 8.26 29.00
C VAL A 19 -14.67 8.12 28.54
N SER A 20 -14.91 7.90 27.24
CA SER A 20 -16.26 7.78 26.69
C SER A 20 -16.54 6.34 26.26
N PHE A 21 -17.29 5.58 27.04
CA PHE A 21 -18.05 4.34 26.71
C PHE A 21 -17.64 3.48 25.47
N ALA A 22 -16.54 3.81 24.79
CA ALA A 22 -16.03 3.11 23.64
C ALA A 22 -15.26 1.87 24.08
N GLN A 23 -15.60 0.72 23.53
CA GLN A 23 -14.71 -0.44 23.65
C GLN A 23 -13.48 -0.19 22.77
N VAL A 24 -12.40 0.24 23.38
CA VAL A 24 -11.11 0.41 22.71
C VAL A 24 -10.34 -0.89 22.76
N ARG A 25 -9.89 -1.35 21.59
CA ARG A 25 -9.05 -2.54 21.46
C ARG A 25 -7.67 -2.09 20.95
N PRO A 26 -6.68 -2.02 21.82
CA PRO A 26 -5.30 -1.83 21.38
C PRO A 26 -4.77 -3.12 20.73
N GLY A 27 -3.89 -2.95 19.78
CA GLY A 27 -3.18 -4.04 19.12
C GLY A 27 -1.96 -3.51 18.40
N GLY A 28 -1.10 -4.39 17.98
CA GLY A 28 0.07 -3.95 17.26
C GLY A 28 1.00 -5.08 16.85
N LYS A 29 2.13 -4.68 16.26
CA LYS A 29 3.20 -5.58 15.85
C LYS A 29 4.53 -4.87 16.09
N ILE A 30 5.48 -5.58 16.65
CA ILE A 30 6.88 -5.16 16.71
C ILE A 30 7.67 -6.15 15.86
N SER A 31 8.53 -5.65 14.98
CA SER A 31 9.43 -6.47 14.17
C SER A 31 10.84 -5.93 14.26
N PHE A 32 11.79 -6.85 14.31
CA PHE A 32 13.21 -6.58 14.22
C PHE A 32 13.77 -7.39 13.06
N SER A 33 14.61 -6.77 12.26
CA SER A 33 15.29 -7.45 11.19
C SER A 33 16.73 -7.00 11.08
N SER A 34 17.58 -7.89 10.58
CA SER A 34 18.95 -7.58 10.21
C SER A 34 19.22 -8.19 8.84
N GLY A 35 20.01 -7.52 8.05
CA GLY A 35 20.26 -7.95 6.70
C GLY A 35 21.54 -7.40 6.13
N TYR A 36 21.86 -7.95 4.96
CA TYR A 36 22.98 -7.55 4.14
C TYR A 36 22.44 -6.90 2.86
N ALA A 37 22.91 -5.70 2.57
CA ALA A 37 22.59 -4.97 1.35
C ALA A 37 23.84 -4.78 0.51
N SER A 38 23.68 -4.97 -0.79
CA SER A 38 24.65 -4.59 -1.80
C SER A 38 23.97 -3.57 -2.72
N LEU A 39 24.42 -2.33 -2.64
CA LEU A 39 23.91 -1.20 -3.42
C LEU A 39 25.09 -0.62 -4.20
N GLU A 40 25.12 -0.80 -5.50
CA GLU A 40 26.23 -0.40 -6.37
C GLU A 40 27.57 -0.98 -5.87
N GLU A 41 28.51 -0.11 -5.49
CA GLU A 41 29.83 -0.52 -4.97
C GLU A 41 29.80 -0.71 -3.44
N ASN A 42 28.73 -0.28 -2.76
CA ASN A 42 28.62 -0.32 -1.31
C ASN A 42 27.98 -1.62 -0.83
N LYS A 43 28.67 -2.29 0.08
CA LYS A 43 28.20 -3.52 0.72
C LYS A 43 28.18 -3.29 2.22
N PHE A 44 27.02 -3.50 2.86
CA PHE A 44 26.91 -3.24 4.29
C PHE A 44 25.86 -4.11 4.98
N TRP A 45 26.07 -4.31 6.25
CA TRP A 45 25.07 -4.86 7.15
C TRP A 45 24.20 -3.74 7.72
N TYR A 46 22.92 -3.99 7.84
CA TYR A 46 21.99 -3.07 8.48
C TYR A 46 21.09 -3.83 9.45
N SER A 47 20.47 -3.08 10.35
CA SER A 47 19.43 -3.59 11.24
C SER A 47 18.26 -2.62 11.23
N SER A 48 17.06 -3.12 11.29
CA SER A 48 15.86 -2.32 11.35
C SER A 48 14.92 -2.79 12.45
N ALA A 49 14.17 -1.84 12.99
CA ALA A 49 13.08 -2.10 13.90
C ALA A 49 11.84 -1.38 13.38
N GLU A 50 10.70 -2.05 13.42
CA GLU A 50 9.43 -1.49 13.04
C GLU A 50 8.39 -1.78 14.14
N THR A 51 7.64 -0.77 14.49
CA THR A 51 6.53 -0.88 15.44
C THR A 51 5.27 -0.37 14.76
N LEU A 52 4.26 -1.20 14.68
CA LEU A 52 2.92 -0.87 14.24
C LEU A 52 2.02 -0.83 15.46
N ALA A 53 1.41 0.32 15.73
CA ALA A 53 0.43 0.49 16.79
C ALA A 53 -0.96 0.72 16.19
N LYS A 54 -1.96 0.02 16.71
CA LYS A 54 -3.37 0.09 16.27
C LYS A 54 -4.28 0.37 17.44
N LEU A 55 -5.30 1.18 17.20
CA LEU A 55 -6.42 1.40 18.13
C LEU A 55 -7.72 1.29 17.35
N ASP A 56 -8.54 0.32 17.72
CA ASP A 56 -9.88 0.14 17.19
C ASP A 56 -10.88 0.50 18.28
N ALA A 57 -11.73 1.49 18.04
CA ALA A 57 -12.73 1.95 19.02
C ALA A 57 -14.15 1.79 18.45
N ASN A 58 -15.00 1.05 19.17
CA ASN A 58 -16.44 1.02 18.90
C ASN A 58 -17.10 2.13 19.71
N VAL A 59 -17.35 3.29 19.07
CA VAL A 59 -17.98 4.46 19.72
C VAL A 59 -19.46 4.20 19.95
N SER A 60 -20.11 3.53 18.99
CA SER A 60 -21.50 3.04 19.10
C SER A 60 -21.70 1.81 18.21
N SER A 61 -22.89 1.26 18.18
CA SER A 61 -23.26 0.17 17.27
C SER A 61 -23.09 0.56 15.77
N SER A 62 -23.20 1.85 15.47
CA SER A 62 -23.14 2.38 14.11
C SER A 62 -21.87 3.15 13.79
N VAL A 63 -21.04 3.48 14.80
CA VAL A 63 -19.85 4.33 14.62
C VAL A 63 -18.61 3.63 15.18
N LYS A 64 -17.58 3.56 14.35
CA LYS A 64 -16.26 3.02 14.71
C LYS A 64 -15.17 4.03 14.36
N ALA A 65 -14.12 4.10 15.16
CA ALA A 65 -12.93 4.88 14.89
C ALA A 65 -11.70 3.99 14.84
N TYR A 66 -10.77 4.33 13.95
CA TYR A 66 -9.56 3.57 13.70
C TYR A 66 -8.35 4.51 13.71
N LEU A 67 -7.30 4.08 14.39
CA LEU A 67 -6.00 4.75 14.36
C LEU A 67 -4.92 3.69 14.16
N GLU A 68 -4.00 3.96 13.23
CA GLU A 68 -2.84 3.11 12.97
C GLU A 68 -1.63 3.98 12.68
N SER A 69 -0.53 3.72 13.39
CA SER A 69 0.73 4.43 13.23
C SER A 69 1.87 3.44 13.15
N THR A 70 2.80 3.69 12.26
CA THR A 70 4.03 2.91 12.07
C THR A 70 5.23 3.75 12.45
N CYS A 71 6.14 3.18 13.24
CA CYS A 71 7.45 3.76 13.51
C CYS A 71 8.51 2.78 13.00
N SER A 72 9.33 3.23 12.07
CA SER A 72 10.44 2.46 11.49
C SER A 72 11.75 3.11 11.84
N ILE A 73 12.75 2.32 12.23
CA ILE A 73 14.12 2.77 12.52
C ILE A 73 15.08 1.86 11.78
N LEU A 74 16.02 2.45 11.08
CA LEU A 74 17.07 1.78 10.34
C LEU A 74 18.44 2.19 10.87
N SER A 75 19.31 1.24 11.15
CA SER A 75 20.73 1.51 11.40
C SER A 75 21.44 1.78 10.08
N VAL A 76 22.15 2.88 10.00
CA VAL A 76 22.99 3.26 8.85
C VAL A 76 24.44 3.03 9.24
N PRO A 77 25.17 2.16 8.53
CA PRO A 77 26.60 1.94 8.83
C PRO A 77 27.43 3.14 8.42
N GLU A 78 28.65 3.17 8.91
CA GLU A 78 29.64 4.14 8.45
C GLU A 78 30.06 3.83 7.02
N THR A 79 30.11 4.87 6.19
CA THR A 79 30.61 4.82 4.82
C THR A 79 31.64 5.92 4.61
N ASP A 80 32.24 5.99 3.43
CA ASP A 80 33.17 7.07 3.09
C ASP A 80 32.49 8.46 3.14
N TYR A 81 31.16 8.49 2.93
CA TYR A 81 30.37 9.72 2.83
C TYR A 81 29.52 10.02 4.05
N THR A 82 29.24 9.02 4.90
CA THR A 82 28.33 9.17 6.04
C THR A 82 28.91 8.63 7.33
N THR A 83 28.55 9.24 8.46
CA THR A 83 28.83 8.66 9.78
C THR A 83 27.84 7.54 10.08
N ALA A 84 28.27 6.58 10.90
CA ALA A 84 27.33 5.60 11.45
C ALA A 84 26.22 6.31 12.26
N GLY A 85 25.00 5.80 12.18
CA GLY A 85 23.86 6.39 12.89
C GLY A 85 22.57 5.65 12.68
N PHE A 86 21.47 6.32 13.01
CA PHE A 86 20.11 5.81 12.83
C PHE A 86 19.30 6.78 11.98
N ALA A 87 18.50 6.24 11.08
CA ALA A 87 17.45 6.96 10.38
C ALA A 87 16.10 6.34 10.75
N GLY A 88 15.09 7.14 10.93
CA GLY A 88 13.77 6.62 11.29
C GLY A 88 12.63 7.50 10.80
N THR A 89 11.47 6.91 10.71
CA THR A 89 10.24 7.55 10.25
C THR A 89 9.08 7.11 11.13
N VAL A 90 8.26 8.07 11.52
CA VAL A 90 6.96 7.82 12.15
C VAL A 90 5.88 8.24 11.16
N THR A 91 5.05 7.31 10.77
CA THR A 91 3.99 7.52 9.78
C THR A 91 2.63 7.25 10.39
N LEU A 92 1.67 8.15 10.19
CA LEU A 92 0.27 7.91 10.46
C LEU A 92 -0.33 7.14 9.28
N SER A 93 -0.52 5.83 9.44
CA SER A 93 -1.01 4.96 8.38
C SER A 93 -2.51 5.06 8.18
N LYS A 94 -3.28 5.13 9.29
CA LYS A 94 -4.74 5.28 9.25
C LYS A 94 -5.22 6.15 10.40
N ALA A 95 -6.20 7.00 10.14
CA ALA A 95 -6.90 7.80 11.16
C ALA A 95 -8.27 8.19 10.63
N TYR A 96 -9.28 7.36 10.82
CA TYR A 96 -10.59 7.61 10.25
C TYR A 96 -11.74 7.12 11.14
N VAL A 97 -12.89 7.70 10.89
CA VAL A 97 -14.17 7.31 11.49
C VAL A 97 -15.03 6.68 10.40
N LYS A 98 -15.68 5.57 10.74
CA LYS A 98 -16.64 4.85 9.91
C LYS A 98 -18.00 4.87 10.57
N ALA A 99 -19.01 5.35 9.87
CA ALA A 99 -20.38 5.36 10.29
C ALA A 99 -21.27 4.54 9.36
N ARG A 100 -22.25 3.85 9.94
CA ARG A 100 -23.36 3.23 9.21
C ARG A 100 -24.60 4.06 9.44
N LEU A 101 -25.25 4.46 8.36
CA LEU A 101 -26.45 5.28 8.39
C LEU A 101 -27.64 4.47 7.85
N PRO A 102 -28.81 4.58 8.45
CA PRO A 102 -30.03 4.00 7.85
C PRO A 102 -30.22 4.58 6.45
N TRP A 103 -30.60 3.75 5.49
CA TRP A 103 -30.84 4.11 4.12
C TRP A 103 -32.20 3.58 3.65
N PHE A 104 -32.66 3.96 2.46
CA PHE A 104 -33.96 3.51 1.98
C PHE A 104 -34.02 1.98 1.79
N ASN A 105 -35.21 1.41 1.79
CA ASN A 105 -35.51 -0.02 1.60
C ASN A 105 -34.78 -0.95 2.59
N GLY A 106 -34.46 -0.48 3.82
CA GLY A 106 -33.78 -1.29 4.82
C GLY A 106 -32.28 -1.49 4.58
N PHE A 107 -31.71 -0.88 3.57
CA PHE A 107 -30.27 -0.84 3.37
C PHE A 107 -29.56 0.08 4.36
N SER A 108 -28.25 -0.04 4.44
CA SER A 108 -27.40 0.86 5.24
C SER A 108 -26.36 1.51 4.34
N ALA A 109 -26.33 2.83 4.30
CA ALA A 109 -25.23 3.58 3.71
C ALA A 109 -24.01 3.56 4.64
N ARG A 110 -22.82 3.70 4.07
CA ARG A 110 -21.56 3.78 4.78
C ARG A 110 -20.91 5.14 4.52
N MET A 111 -20.44 5.77 5.57
CA MET A 111 -19.69 7.01 5.52
C MET A 111 -18.35 6.80 6.21
N ASN A 112 -17.27 7.14 5.56
CA ASN A 112 -15.94 7.12 6.13
C ASN A 112 -15.31 8.50 5.96
N ALA A 113 -14.62 9.00 6.99
CA ALA A 113 -13.97 10.31 6.97
C ALA A 113 -12.61 10.23 7.67
N GLY A 114 -11.57 10.74 7.05
CA GLY A 114 -10.20 10.75 7.58
C GLY A 114 -9.22 10.02 6.68
N LYS A 115 -8.01 9.74 7.20
CA LYS A 115 -7.00 8.94 6.50
C LYS A 115 -7.39 7.47 6.54
N GLN A 116 -7.84 6.96 5.43
CA GLN A 116 -8.48 5.65 5.34
C GLN A 116 -7.99 4.84 4.13
N PRO A 117 -8.07 3.51 4.18
CA PRO A 117 -7.85 2.70 2.99
C PRO A 117 -8.93 2.99 1.96
N VAL A 118 -8.48 3.29 0.76
CA VAL A 118 -9.34 3.49 -0.41
C VAL A 118 -8.76 2.63 -1.53
N SER A 119 -9.61 1.90 -2.23
CA SER A 119 -9.20 1.11 -3.38
C SER A 119 -10.34 1.06 -4.38
N TRP A 120 -10.05 1.40 -5.62
CA TRP A 120 -10.92 1.25 -6.77
C TRP A 120 -10.26 0.29 -7.76
N GLY A 121 -11.07 -0.46 -8.51
CA GLY A 121 -10.58 -1.55 -9.35
C GLY A 121 -10.20 -2.80 -8.56
N TYR A 122 -9.85 -3.87 -9.27
CA TYR A 122 -9.68 -5.21 -8.70
C TYR A 122 -8.23 -5.73 -8.74
N GLY A 123 -7.30 -5.01 -9.36
CA GLY A 123 -5.89 -5.39 -9.39
C GLY A 123 -5.23 -5.24 -8.02
N LEU A 124 -4.32 -6.15 -7.69
CA LEU A 124 -3.59 -6.13 -6.43
C LEU A 124 -2.26 -5.39 -6.55
N PHE A 125 -1.43 -5.73 -7.50
CA PHE A 125 -0.16 -5.07 -7.80
C PHE A 125 -0.33 -4.03 -8.91
N TYR A 126 -0.76 -4.44 -10.10
CA TYR A 126 -1.13 -3.53 -11.18
C TYR A 126 -2.63 -3.35 -11.24
N ASN A 127 -3.08 -2.09 -11.20
CA ASN A 127 -4.51 -1.79 -11.16
C ASN A 127 -4.83 -0.50 -11.91
N ALA A 128 -5.20 -0.61 -13.16
CA ALA A 128 -5.59 0.55 -13.97
C ALA A 128 -6.81 1.28 -13.42
N GLY A 129 -7.64 0.65 -12.59
CA GLY A 129 -8.78 1.28 -11.92
C GLY A 129 -8.42 2.07 -10.66
N ASP A 130 -7.17 2.01 -10.19
CA ASP A 130 -6.76 2.81 -9.04
C ASP A 130 -6.43 4.25 -9.44
N LEU A 131 -7.49 5.01 -9.70
CA LEU A 131 -7.38 6.42 -10.04
C LEU A 131 -6.91 7.29 -8.86
N ILE A 132 -6.86 6.73 -7.65
CA ILE A 132 -6.51 7.45 -6.43
C ILE A 132 -5.00 7.46 -6.23
N PHE A 133 -4.36 6.29 -6.31
CA PHE A 133 -2.93 6.11 -6.05
C PHE A 133 -2.10 5.91 -7.31
N GLY A 134 -2.74 5.60 -8.41
CA GLY A 134 -2.10 5.26 -9.68
C GLY A 134 -2.01 3.74 -9.90
N SER A 135 -1.88 3.37 -11.15
CA SER A 135 -1.96 1.98 -11.61
C SER A 135 -0.75 1.12 -11.27
N ASP A 136 0.42 1.74 -11.12
CA ASP A 136 1.71 1.09 -10.90
C ASP A 136 2.26 1.39 -9.50
N PRO A 137 2.45 0.40 -8.64
CA PRO A 137 2.97 0.61 -7.30
C PRO A 137 4.45 1.02 -7.28
N VAL A 138 5.22 0.72 -8.33
CA VAL A 138 6.64 1.11 -8.43
C VAL A 138 6.76 2.62 -8.64
N ASN A 139 5.83 3.21 -9.40
CA ASN A 139 5.81 4.62 -9.78
C ASN A 139 4.71 5.41 -9.06
N GLN A 140 4.26 4.96 -7.91
CA GLN A 140 3.23 5.69 -7.17
C GLN A 140 3.71 7.10 -6.82
N LYS A 141 2.92 8.09 -7.22
CA LYS A 141 3.15 9.49 -6.84
C LYS A 141 3.15 9.59 -5.31
N GLN A 142 4.25 10.10 -4.76
CA GLN A 142 4.33 10.38 -3.32
C GLN A 142 3.20 11.33 -2.94
N LYS A 143 2.39 10.90 -1.99
CA LYS A 143 1.30 11.73 -1.49
C LYS A 143 1.75 12.48 -0.25
N ALA A 144 1.05 13.57 0.06
CA ALA A 144 1.29 14.41 1.21
C ALA A 144 1.52 13.54 2.45
N ASP A 145 2.77 13.49 2.88
CA ASP A 145 3.24 12.50 3.81
C ASP A 145 2.91 12.97 5.23
N THR A 146 2.05 12.24 5.92
CA THR A 146 1.83 12.39 7.35
C THR A 146 2.94 11.68 8.14
N SER A 147 4.15 11.73 7.63
CA SER A 147 5.33 11.14 8.24
C SER A 147 6.25 12.21 8.83
N PHE A 148 6.93 11.82 9.89
CA PHE A 148 8.00 12.57 10.51
C PHE A 148 9.26 11.74 10.43
N SER A 149 10.27 12.25 9.71
CA SER A 149 11.58 11.60 9.58
C SER A 149 12.61 12.26 10.51
N PHE A 150 13.48 11.43 11.07
CA PHE A 150 14.61 11.87 11.90
C PHE A 150 15.87 11.08 11.54
N THR A 151 17.04 11.71 11.66
CA THR A 151 18.31 11.04 11.41
C THR A 151 19.39 11.56 12.34
N SER A 152 20.27 10.67 12.77
CA SER A 152 21.52 11.01 13.43
C SER A 152 22.74 10.91 12.50
N VAL A 153 22.54 10.47 11.27
CA VAL A 153 23.59 10.34 10.26
C VAL A 153 24.05 11.71 9.79
N LYS A 154 25.36 11.92 9.73
CA LYS A 154 25.98 13.15 9.23
C LYS A 154 26.79 12.87 7.97
N ILE A 155 26.81 13.82 7.05
CA ILE A 155 27.65 13.78 5.84
C ILE A 155 29.08 14.18 6.25
N LYS A 156 30.08 13.40 5.84
CA LYS A 156 31.49 13.62 6.20
C LYS A 156 32.18 14.70 5.34
N ASN A 157 31.69 14.97 4.14
CA ASN A 157 32.35 15.90 3.20
C ASN A 157 31.71 17.27 3.22
N SER A 158 32.51 18.26 3.66
CA SER A 158 32.14 19.68 3.75
C SER A 158 31.81 20.36 2.40
N LEU A 159 32.14 19.76 1.27
CA LEU A 159 31.85 20.31 -0.05
C LEU A 159 30.36 20.20 -0.42
N LEU A 160 29.57 19.41 0.31
CA LEU A 160 28.13 19.26 0.12
C LEU A 160 27.27 19.98 1.17
N GLU A 161 27.92 20.67 2.13
CA GLU A 161 27.21 21.42 3.20
C GLU A 161 26.32 22.56 2.69
N ASN A 162 26.53 23.04 1.46
CA ASN A 162 25.72 24.10 0.85
C ASN A 162 24.49 23.62 0.08
N SER A 163 24.33 22.32 -0.09
CA SER A 163 23.07 21.77 -0.57
C SER A 163 22.23 21.39 0.64
N ASN A 164 21.16 22.14 0.90
CA ASN A 164 20.05 21.75 1.78
C ASN A 164 19.31 20.49 1.27
N SER A 165 20.03 19.58 0.65
CA SER A 165 19.55 18.24 0.38
C SER A 165 19.52 17.50 1.72
N SER A 166 18.39 17.62 2.44
CA SER A 166 18.00 16.55 3.33
C SER A 166 18.27 15.26 2.56
N LEU A 167 19.23 14.46 2.99
CA LEU A 167 19.32 13.07 2.56
C LEU A 167 17.99 12.46 2.98
N ASN A 168 17.01 12.59 2.11
CA ASN A 168 15.82 11.76 2.14
C ASN A 168 16.32 10.34 1.82
N PHE A 169 16.90 9.69 2.82
CA PHE A 169 16.81 8.25 2.91
C PHE A 169 15.31 7.97 3.01
N SER A 170 14.63 8.16 1.89
CA SER A 170 13.26 7.72 1.80
C SER A 170 13.34 6.21 1.96
N ASN A 171 12.90 5.71 3.11
CA ASN A 171 12.65 4.30 3.38
C ASN A 171 11.79 3.67 2.28
N GLN A 172 11.24 4.48 1.39
CA GLN A 172 10.37 4.09 0.30
C GLN A 172 11.03 3.12 -0.67
N ASN A 173 12.32 3.26 -0.96
CA ASN A 173 12.98 2.33 -1.88
C ASN A 173 13.42 1.02 -1.24
N MET A 174 13.53 0.92 0.07
CA MET A 174 13.94 -0.30 0.76
C MET A 174 12.82 -0.98 1.55
N SER A 175 11.86 -0.22 2.10
CA SER A 175 10.75 -0.79 2.86
C SER A 175 9.52 -1.13 1.99
N SER A 176 9.38 -0.50 0.84
CA SER A 176 8.25 -0.75 -0.08
C SER A 176 8.27 -2.14 -0.73
N PHE A 177 9.40 -2.84 -0.69
CA PHE A 177 9.55 -4.18 -1.25
C PHE A 177 9.71 -5.29 -0.21
N SER A 178 9.22 -5.11 1.00
CA SER A 178 9.10 -6.23 1.93
C SER A 178 7.98 -7.17 1.46
N PHE A 179 8.31 -8.09 0.58
CA PHE A 179 7.40 -9.18 0.20
C PHE A 179 7.27 -10.15 1.37
N SER A 180 6.49 -9.80 2.37
CA SER A 180 6.11 -10.83 3.34
C SER A 180 5.14 -11.80 2.66
N SER A 181 5.37 -13.08 2.83
CA SER A 181 4.50 -14.14 2.32
C SER A 181 3.04 -14.02 2.78
N SER A 182 2.77 -13.21 3.79
CA SER A 182 1.48 -13.07 4.42
C SER A 182 0.59 -11.96 3.86
N SER A 183 1.11 -11.02 3.07
CA SER A 183 0.31 -9.85 2.66
C SER A 183 0.84 -9.18 1.40
N LEU A 184 0.35 -9.62 0.25
CA LEU A 184 0.49 -8.90 -1.02
C LEU A 184 -0.15 -7.50 -0.97
N SER A 185 -1.12 -7.29 -0.06
CA SER A 185 -1.81 -6.00 0.12
C SER A 185 -0.89 -4.89 0.61
N ASP A 186 0.27 -5.22 1.19
CA ASP A 186 1.21 -4.24 1.72
C ASP A 186 2.10 -3.64 0.62
N LEU A 187 2.00 -4.13 -0.61
CA LEU A 187 2.77 -3.65 -1.76
C LEU A 187 2.29 -2.31 -2.30
N ARG A 188 1.08 -1.88 -1.95
CA ARG A 188 0.50 -0.62 -2.42
C ARG A 188 0.21 0.31 -1.26
N ILE A 189 0.36 1.62 -1.51
CA ILE A 189 -0.16 2.64 -0.61
C ILE A 189 -1.68 2.51 -0.62
N ALA A 190 -2.23 2.08 0.51
CA ALA A 190 -3.65 1.74 0.60
C ALA A 190 -4.48 2.79 1.34
N SER A 191 -3.90 3.91 1.80
CA SER A 191 -4.64 4.90 2.60
C SER A 191 -4.31 6.34 2.22
N ASP A 192 -5.34 7.18 2.15
CA ASP A 192 -5.26 8.63 1.93
C ASP A 192 -6.33 9.35 2.73
N TRP A 193 -6.17 10.66 2.89
CA TRP A 193 -7.21 11.51 3.45
C TRP A 193 -8.38 11.58 2.46
N ALA A 194 -9.54 11.12 2.91
CA ALA A 194 -10.72 11.07 2.07
C ALA A 194 -12.00 11.19 2.88
N PHE A 195 -13.01 11.68 2.23
CA PHE A 195 -14.40 11.51 2.63
C PHE A 195 -15.05 10.59 1.61
N CYS A 196 -15.56 9.43 2.06
CA CYS A 196 -16.24 8.46 1.20
C CYS A 196 -17.67 8.26 1.71
N PHE A 197 -18.60 8.23 0.77
CA PHE A 197 -19.99 7.89 1.04
C PHE A 197 -20.43 6.81 0.06
N ALA A 198 -20.79 5.63 0.57
CA ALA A 198 -21.23 4.51 -0.24
C ALA A 198 -22.66 4.11 0.14
N ALA A 199 -23.54 4.09 -0.85
CA ALA A 199 -24.95 3.82 -0.69
C ALA A 199 -25.43 2.70 -1.64
N PRO A 200 -25.93 1.58 -1.13
CA PRO A 200 -26.60 0.58 -1.95
C PRO A 200 -27.94 1.12 -2.47
N ILE A 201 -28.12 1.11 -3.77
CA ILE A 201 -29.38 1.47 -4.44
C ILE A 201 -30.30 0.24 -4.51
N SER A 202 -29.68 -0.93 -4.70
CA SER A 202 -30.35 -2.23 -4.73
C SER A 202 -29.43 -3.31 -4.18
N LYS A 203 -29.85 -4.57 -4.20
CA LYS A 203 -29.00 -5.72 -3.83
C LYS A 203 -27.81 -5.89 -4.78
N ILE A 204 -27.94 -5.40 -6.00
CA ILE A 204 -26.94 -5.56 -7.07
C ILE A 204 -26.18 -4.27 -7.40
N ILE A 205 -26.65 -3.10 -6.95
CA ILE A 205 -26.04 -1.80 -7.31
C ILE A 205 -25.66 -1.05 -6.04
N THR A 206 -24.39 -0.65 -5.97
CA THR A 206 -23.87 0.28 -4.95
C THR A 206 -23.23 1.47 -5.66
N ILE A 207 -23.54 2.67 -5.21
CA ILE A 207 -22.89 3.91 -5.67
C ILE A 207 -21.99 4.41 -4.53
N GLU A 208 -20.81 4.85 -4.88
CA GLU A 208 -19.87 5.49 -3.96
C GLU A 208 -19.46 6.86 -4.50
N ALA A 209 -19.42 7.84 -3.62
CA ALA A 209 -18.83 9.15 -3.87
C ALA A 209 -17.60 9.34 -3.00
N ILE A 210 -16.59 9.99 -3.54
CA ILE A 210 -15.33 10.29 -2.84
C ILE A 210 -14.92 11.74 -3.04
N VAL A 211 -14.38 12.33 -1.99
CA VAL A 211 -13.70 13.62 -2.01
C VAL A 211 -12.33 13.44 -1.37
N LEU A 212 -11.30 13.87 -2.09
CA LEU A 212 -9.90 13.81 -1.67
C LEU A 212 -9.37 15.25 -1.54
N PRO A 213 -8.79 15.63 -0.40
CA PRO A 213 -8.21 16.96 -0.24
C PRO A 213 -7.03 17.16 -1.21
N PRO A 214 -6.65 18.42 -1.48
CA PRO A 214 -5.50 18.71 -2.31
C PRO A 214 -4.21 18.15 -1.68
N ILE A 215 -3.35 17.57 -2.52
CA ILE A 215 -2.12 16.90 -2.10
C ILE A 215 -1.01 17.93 -1.85
N ASP A 216 -1.00 19.05 -2.57
CA ASP A 216 0.05 20.05 -2.52
C ASP A 216 -0.46 21.37 -1.91
N SER A 217 0.36 21.96 -1.03
CA SER A 217 0.10 23.29 -0.46
C SER A 217 0.06 24.40 -1.51
N ALA A 218 0.69 24.22 -2.68
CA ALA A 218 0.58 25.10 -3.83
C ALA A 218 -0.84 25.10 -4.44
N LEU A 219 -1.65 24.11 -4.11
CA LEU A 219 -3.05 23.98 -4.52
C LEU A 219 -4.03 24.65 -3.53
N ASN A 220 -3.57 25.60 -2.74
CA ASN A 220 -4.44 26.40 -1.86
C ASN A 220 -5.63 26.96 -2.61
N GLY A 221 -6.85 26.76 -2.09
CA GLY A 221 -8.11 27.19 -2.70
C GLY A 221 -8.71 26.21 -3.70
N SER A 222 -8.16 25.00 -3.86
CA SER A 222 -8.78 23.90 -4.60
C SER A 222 -9.58 22.99 -3.66
N PHE A 223 -10.66 22.41 -4.16
CA PHE A 223 -11.41 21.36 -3.46
C PHE A 223 -10.68 20.00 -3.50
N GLY A 224 -9.54 19.92 -4.21
CA GLY A 224 -8.80 18.69 -4.42
C GLY A 224 -9.36 17.87 -5.57
N ARG A 225 -9.58 16.58 -5.31
CA ARG A 225 -10.14 15.66 -6.30
C ARG A 225 -11.48 15.13 -5.79
N PHE A 226 -12.40 14.93 -6.67
CA PHE A 226 -13.69 14.32 -6.35
C PHE A 226 -14.07 13.30 -7.43
N GLY A 227 -14.81 12.30 -7.04
CA GLY A 227 -15.23 11.26 -7.97
C GLY A 227 -16.38 10.44 -7.47
N SER A 228 -16.86 9.58 -8.33
CA SER A 228 -17.82 8.55 -7.96
C SER A 228 -17.60 7.28 -8.75
N ARG A 229 -18.06 6.16 -8.18
CA ARG A 229 -18.15 4.87 -8.87
C ARG A 229 -19.48 4.20 -8.63
N ALA A 230 -19.86 3.38 -9.61
CA ALA A 230 -20.95 2.45 -9.49
C ALA A 230 -20.40 1.02 -9.55
N GLN A 231 -20.83 0.20 -8.63
CA GLN A 231 -20.50 -1.22 -8.56
C GLN A 231 -21.75 -2.04 -8.82
N PHE A 232 -21.64 -3.01 -9.71
CA PHE A 232 -22.69 -3.92 -10.10
C PHE A 232 -22.28 -5.34 -9.75
N LYS A 233 -23.07 -6.01 -8.92
CA LYS A 233 -22.94 -7.44 -8.69
C LYS A 233 -23.73 -8.17 -9.78
N ILE A 234 -23.03 -8.97 -10.57
CA ILE A 234 -23.60 -9.73 -11.67
C ILE A 234 -23.64 -11.20 -11.23
N ASP A 235 -24.81 -11.78 -11.19
CA ASP A 235 -24.96 -13.21 -10.83
C ASP A 235 -24.83 -14.07 -12.09
N SER A 236 -23.63 -14.13 -12.64
CA SER A 236 -23.27 -14.88 -13.84
C SER A 236 -22.20 -15.91 -13.52
N VAL A 237 -22.14 -16.97 -14.32
CA VAL A 237 -21.16 -18.05 -14.19
C VAL A 237 -19.74 -17.55 -14.48
N VAL A 238 -19.61 -16.47 -15.23
CA VAL A 238 -18.30 -15.95 -15.71
C VAL A 238 -17.94 -14.63 -15.04
N ILE A 239 -18.85 -13.66 -15.04
CA ILE A 239 -18.62 -12.32 -14.49
C ILE A 239 -19.34 -12.21 -13.15
N GLU A 240 -18.61 -11.91 -12.10
CA GLU A 240 -19.16 -11.74 -10.75
C GLU A 240 -19.47 -10.28 -10.44
N ASN A 241 -18.57 -9.38 -10.78
CA ASN A 241 -18.77 -7.96 -10.55
C ASN A 241 -18.28 -7.13 -11.75
N MET A 242 -18.89 -5.96 -11.87
CA MET A 242 -18.48 -4.91 -12.78
C MET A 242 -18.46 -3.59 -12.00
N GLU A 243 -17.50 -2.77 -12.23
CA GLU A 243 -17.51 -1.40 -11.70
C GLU A 243 -17.01 -0.41 -12.73
N GLY A 244 -17.49 0.81 -12.60
CA GLY A 244 -16.99 1.93 -13.37
C GLY A 244 -17.08 3.20 -12.57
N GLY A 245 -16.13 4.09 -12.77
CA GLY A 245 -16.09 5.33 -12.03
C GLY A 245 -15.24 6.40 -12.69
N PHE A 246 -15.29 7.57 -12.10
CA PHE A 246 -14.50 8.70 -12.54
C PHE A 246 -13.93 9.48 -11.36
N ILE A 247 -12.80 10.14 -11.59
CA ILE A 247 -12.23 11.17 -10.71
C ILE A 247 -11.93 12.39 -11.55
N SER A 248 -12.28 13.54 -11.00
CA SER A 248 -11.98 14.85 -11.57
C SER A 248 -11.11 15.65 -10.60
N SER A 249 -10.13 16.37 -11.12
CA SER A 249 -9.28 17.28 -10.36
C SER A 249 -9.56 18.72 -10.78
N ASP A 250 -9.92 19.54 -9.80
CA ASP A 250 -10.33 20.93 -10.00
C ASP A 250 -9.19 21.79 -10.60
N LYS A 251 -7.98 21.67 -10.08
CA LYS A 251 -6.86 22.52 -10.52
C LYS A 251 -6.01 21.96 -11.64
N MET A 252 -5.95 20.64 -11.75
CA MET A 252 -5.15 19.99 -12.78
C MET A 252 -5.91 19.88 -14.10
N ASN A 253 -7.19 20.28 -14.12
CA ASN A 253 -8.11 20.11 -15.24
C ASN A 253 -8.07 18.69 -15.83
N THR A 254 -7.87 17.70 -14.97
CA THR A 254 -7.75 16.31 -15.36
C THR A 254 -9.01 15.54 -15.00
N ASN A 255 -9.46 14.70 -15.92
CA ASN A 255 -10.56 13.78 -15.71
C ASN A 255 -10.11 12.38 -16.03
N GLU A 256 -10.31 11.47 -15.11
CA GLU A 256 -9.94 10.07 -15.25
C GLU A 256 -11.19 9.20 -15.15
N LEU A 257 -11.34 8.27 -16.09
CA LEU A 257 -12.45 7.32 -16.15
C LEU A 257 -11.89 5.90 -16.10
N TYR A 258 -12.58 4.97 -15.47
CA TYR A 258 -12.23 3.56 -15.55
C TYR A 258 -13.46 2.64 -15.65
N LEU A 259 -13.22 1.44 -16.16
CA LEU A 259 -14.13 0.32 -16.17
C LEU A 259 -13.35 -0.92 -15.75
N ALA A 260 -13.92 -1.70 -14.84
CA ALA A 260 -13.33 -2.93 -14.36
C ALA A 260 -14.35 -4.07 -14.30
N LEU A 261 -13.88 -5.28 -14.59
CA LEU A 261 -14.61 -6.52 -14.52
C LEU A 261 -13.82 -7.52 -13.71
N ASP A 262 -14.48 -8.30 -12.87
CA ASP A 262 -13.90 -9.48 -12.24
C ASP A 262 -14.84 -10.69 -12.35
N GLY A 263 -14.26 -11.86 -12.25
CA GLY A 263 -15.00 -13.09 -12.30
C GLY A 263 -14.12 -14.31 -12.19
N THR A 264 -14.74 -15.48 -12.29
CA THR A 264 -14.07 -16.78 -12.18
C THR A 264 -14.52 -17.68 -13.32
N ILE A 265 -13.56 -18.23 -14.07
CA ILE A 265 -13.81 -19.34 -15.02
C ILE A 265 -13.08 -20.57 -14.50
N PHE A 266 -11.79 -20.67 -14.78
CA PHE A 266 -10.88 -21.65 -14.20
C PHE A 266 -9.90 -20.98 -13.23
N PHE A 267 -9.53 -19.74 -13.55
CA PHE A 267 -8.80 -18.80 -12.71
C PHE A 267 -9.75 -17.68 -12.30
N ASP A 268 -9.52 -17.09 -11.13
CA ASP A 268 -10.07 -15.81 -10.78
C ASP A 268 -9.35 -14.78 -11.64
N TYR A 269 -10.10 -13.98 -12.38
CA TYR A 269 -9.54 -12.98 -13.28
C TYR A 269 -10.12 -11.60 -13.01
N ASN A 270 -9.34 -10.59 -13.31
CA ASN A 270 -9.85 -9.23 -13.44
C ASN A 270 -9.24 -8.55 -14.66
N ILE A 271 -10.01 -7.65 -15.24
CA ILE A 271 -9.60 -6.79 -16.34
C ILE A 271 -10.07 -5.40 -16.01
N CYS A 272 -9.17 -4.44 -16.09
CA CYS A 272 -9.49 -3.05 -15.84
C CYS A 272 -8.86 -2.17 -16.93
N SER A 273 -9.59 -1.17 -17.37
CA SER A 273 -9.09 -0.15 -18.29
C SER A 273 -9.42 1.23 -17.75
N SER A 274 -8.48 2.16 -17.84
CA SER A 274 -8.69 3.56 -17.52
C SER A 274 -8.14 4.49 -18.58
N VAL A 275 -8.73 5.67 -18.64
CA VAL A 275 -8.34 6.74 -19.57
C VAL A 275 -8.28 8.04 -18.78
N LYS A 276 -7.19 8.78 -18.95
CA LYS A 276 -7.01 10.13 -18.44
C LYS A 276 -7.14 11.13 -19.58
N PHE A 277 -7.83 12.22 -19.30
CA PHE A 277 -8.01 13.34 -20.19
C PHE A 277 -7.48 14.61 -19.51
N GLU A 278 -6.61 15.31 -20.19
CA GLU A 278 -6.17 16.65 -19.84
C GLU A 278 -6.74 17.63 -20.87
N ASP A 279 -6.84 18.90 -20.50
CA ASP A 279 -7.35 20.00 -21.31
C ASP A 279 -8.32 19.63 -22.46
N GLU A 280 -9.57 20.09 -22.38
CA GLU A 280 -10.59 19.91 -23.44
C GLU A 280 -10.88 18.47 -23.86
N PHE A 281 -10.68 17.49 -22.94
CA PHE A 281 -10.87 16.05 -23.20
C PHE A 281 -9.91 15.48 -24.26
N VAL A 282 -8.72 16.07 -24.41
CA VAL A 282 -7.65 15.44 -25.16
C VAL A 282 -7.13 14.24 -24.37
N LYS A 283 -7.17 13.05 -24.98
CA LYS A 283 -6.72 11.82 -24.37
C LYS A 283 -5.22 11.87 -24.12
N ASP A 284 -4.82 11.85 -22.85
CA ASP A 284 -3.45 11.92 -22.42
C ASP A 284 -2.88 10.53 -22.11
N GLU A 285 -3.60 9.71 -21.38
CA GLU A 285 -3.12 8.40 -20.94
C GLU A 285 -4.21 7.34 -21.11
N TRP A 286 -3.81 6.16 -21.57
CA TRP A 286 -4.65 4.97 -21.61
C TRP A 286 -3.93 3.81 -20.97
N GLN A 287 -4.59 3.13 -20.05
CA GLN A 287 -4.01 2.01 -19.32
C GLN A 287 -4.97 0.82 -19.32
N ILE A 288 -4.38 -0.37 -19.37
CA ILE A 288 -5.10 -1.64 -19.24
C ILE A 288 -4.32 -2.50 -18.27
N SER A 289 -4.99 -3.00 -17.23
CA SER A 289 -4.42 -4.01 -16.34
C SER A 289 -5.23 -5.29 -16.39
N THR A 290 -4.54 -6.42 -16.26
CA THR A 290 -5.16 -7.73 -16.13
C THR A 290 -4.54 -8.49 -14.98
N SER A 291 -5.31 -9.37 -14.35
CA SER A 291 -4.82 -10.25 -13.30
C SER A 291 -5.47 -11.61 -13.43
N LEU A 292 -4.67 -12.63 -13.18
CA LEU A 292 -5.09 -14.03 -13.08
C LEU A 292 -4.60 -14.57 -11.74
N CYS A 293 -5.49 -15.22 -10.98
CA CYS A 293 -5.15 -15.83 -9.70
C CYS A 293 -5.75 -17.22 -9.59
N LYS A 294 -5.03 -18.15 -8.99
CA LYS A 294 -5.54 -19.47 -8.64
C LYS A 294 -5.00 -19.93 -7.30
N ASN A 295 -5.91 -20.35 -6.45
CA ASN A 295 -5.59 -21.00 -5.19
C ASN A 295 -5.87 -22.51 -5.36
N PHE A 296 -4.86 -23.32 -5.05
CA PHE A 296 -4.95 -24.77 -5.00
C PHE A 296 -4.85 -25.22 -3.56
N THR A 297 -5.81 -26.00 -3.12
CA THR A 297 -5.74 -26.71 -1.84
C THR A 297 -5.33 -28.15 -2.12
N ILE A 298 -4.16 -28.53 -1.63
CA ILE A 298 -3.60 -29.87 -1.77
C ILE A 298 -3.85 -30.57 -0.43
N ARG A 299 -4.70 -31.59 -0.44
CA ARG A 299 -4.95 -32.38 0.77
C ARG A 299 -3.78 -33.33 0.98
N GLY A 300 -2.99 -33.08 2.02
CA GLY A 300 -2.00 -34.01 2.53
C GLY A 300 -2.63 -34.95 3.56
N ASP A 301 -1.90 -36.00 3.92
CA ASP A 301 -2.37 -37.00 4.90
C ASP A 301 -2.61 -36.41 6.30
N THR A 302 -1.93 -35.33 6.66
CA THR A 302 -1.98 -34.74 8.00
C THR A 302 -2.44 -33.28 8.04
N GLN A 303 -2.22 -32.52 6.95
CA GLN A 303 -2.53 -31.08 6.90
C GLN A 303 -2.88 -30.65 5.47
N GLU A 304 -3.72 -29.63 5.37
CA GLU A 304 -4.00 -28.97 4.11
C GLU A 304 -2.83 -28.06 3.72
N GLN A 305 -2.37 -28.21 2.50
CA GLN A 305 -1.35 -27.37 1.89
C GLN A 305 -2.01 -26.40 0.91
N THR A 306 -1.53 -25.18 0.84
CA THR A 306 -2.05 -24.22 -0.12
C THR A 306 -0.97 -23.75 -1.08
N LEU A 307 -1.31 -23.67 -2.36
CA LEU A 307 -0.49 -23.11 -3.41
C LEU A 307 -1.29 -22.03 -4.10
N MET A 308 -0.77 -20.81 -4.10
CA MET A 308 -1.36 -19.67 -4.80
C MET A 308 -0.43 -19.25 -5.95
N ILE A 309 -1.00 -19.13 -7.13
CA ILE A 309 -0.32 -18.60 -8.31
C ILE A 309 -1.06 -17.35 -8.74
N ARG A 310 -0.32 -16.26 -8.96
CA ARG A 310 -0.88 -14.99 -9.44
C ARG A 310 0.02 -14.39 -10.50
N ALA A 311 -0.60 -13.87 -11.55
CA ALA A 311 0.06 -13.10 -12.60
C ALA A 311 -0.74 -11.84 -12.87
N GLU A 312 -0.07 -10.72 -12.99
CA GLU A 312 -0.69 -9.43 -13.33
C GLU A 312 0.11 -8.72 -14.41
N SER A 313 -0.57 -7.93 -15.20
CA SER A 313 0.07 -7.07 -16.20
C SER A 313 -0.55 -5.68 -16.19
N LEU A 314 0.27 -4.72 -16.59
CA LEU A 314 -0.13 -3.35 -16.89
C LEU A 314 0.45 -2.98 -18.26
N ILE A 315 -0.38 -2.39 -19.11
CA ILE A 315 0.02 -1.91 -20.43
C ILE A 315 -0.46 -0.47 -20.55
N LYS A 316 0.44 0.41 -20.97
CA LYS A 316 0.16 1.81 -21.30
C LYS A 316 0.46 2.04 -22.79
N PRO A 317 -0.50 1.82 -23.68
CA PRO A 317 -0.23 1.76 -25.12
C PRO A 317 0.30 3.07 -25.71
N LEU A 318 -0.07 4.22 -25.14
CA LEU A 318 0.35 5.53 -25.63
C LEU A 318 1.80 5.87 -25.23
N GLU A 319 2.25 5.37 -24.08
CA GLU A 319 3.58 5.61 -23.55
C GLU A 319 4.57 4.51 -23.93
N ASN A 320 4.10 3.43 -24.55
CA ASN A 320 4.86 2.22 -24.82
C ASN A 320 5.47 1.59 -23.55
N ASP A 321 4.77 1.74 -22.42
CA ASP A 321 5.14 1.19 -21.14
C ASP A 321 4.41 -0.11 -20.86
N PHE A 322 5.07 -1.02 -20.17
CA PHE A 322 4.44 -2.24 -19.69
C PHE A 322 5.02 -2.68 -18.36
N GLY A 323 4.21 -3.41 -17.61
CA GLY A 323 4.62 -4.07 -16.38
C GLY A 323 4.06 -5.49 -16.31
N ILE A 324 4.86 -6.41 -15.77
CA ILE A 324 4.47 -7.79 -15.49
C ILE A 324 4.86 -8.10 -14.04
N PHE A 325 3.93 -8.65 -13.30
CA PHE A 325 4.13 -9.16 -11.95
C PHE A 325 3.74 -10.62 -11.89
N GLY A 326 4.60 -11.44 -11.34
CA GLY A 326 4.34 -12.85 -11.05
C GLY A 326 4.53 -13.14 -9.58
N PHE A 327 3.63 -13.91 -8.99
CA PHE A 327 3.71 -14.31 -7.60
C PHE A 327 3.31 -15.77 -7.43
N LEU A 328 4.11 -16.50 -6.69
CA LEU A 328 3.89 -17.88 -6.28
C LEU A 328 4.02 -17.96 -4.78
N SER A 329 3.02 -18.47 -4.08
CA SER A 329 3.11 -18.73 -2.65
C SER A 329 2.73 -20.17 -2.37
N TYR A 330 3.54 -20.84 -1.56
CA TYR A 330 3.31 -22.20 -1.11
C TYR A 330 3.36 -22.28 0.41
N SER A 331 2.28 -22.77 0.99
CA SER A 331 2.18 -23.00 2.44
C SER A 331 2.01 -24.48 2.70
N PRO A 332 3.12 -25.21 3.00
CA PRO A 332 3.06 -26.64 3.31
C PRO A 332 2.34 -26.91 4.64
N THR A 333 2.28 -25.92 5.53
CA THR A 333 1.59 -25.99 6.82
C THR A 333 0.95 -24.63 7.12
N GLU A 334 0.09 -24.56 8.13
CA GLU A 334 -0.47 -23.31 8.62
C GLU A 334 0.59 -22.37 9.24
N THR A 335 1.72 -22.92 9.63
CA THR A 335 2.80 -22.19 10.31
C THR A 335 3.95 -21.82 9.39
N THR A 336 4.04 -22.40 8.21
CA THR A 336 5.17 -22.21 7.29
C THR A 336 4.66 -21.77 5.93
N SER A 337 5.24 -20.73 5.39
CA SER A 337 4.97 -20.27 4.02
C SER A 337 6.24 -19.85 3.30
N PHE A 338 6.26 -20.05 1.99
CA PHE A 338 7.29 -19.63 1.08
C PHE A 338 6.63 -18.79 -0.02
N ALA A 339 7.29 -17.74 -0.47
CA ALA A 339 6.82 -16.98 -1.60
C ALA A 339 7.97 -16.64 -2.54
N PHE A 340 7.61 -16.55 -3.80
CA PHE A 340 8.44 -16.12 -4.90
C PHE A 340 7.71 -15.02 -5.65
N SER A 341 8.41 -13.95 -5.99
CA SER A 341 7.85 -12.83 -6.72
C SER A 341 8.79 -12.40 -7.84
N TYR A 342 8.21 -11.94 -8.93
CA TYR A 342 8.93 -11.41 -10.07
C TYR A 342 8.24 -10.16 -10.57
N ILE A 343 9.01 -9.09 -10.77
CA ILE A 343 8.55 -7.83 -11.34
C ILE A 343 9.42 -7.53 -12.55
N ASN A 344 8.77 -7.23 -13.67
CA ASN A 344 9.41 -6.69 -14.85
C ASN A 344 8.59 -5.50 -15.32
N SER A 345 9.17 -4.32 -15.28
CA SER A 345 8.54 -3.08 -15.70
C SER A 345 9.47 -2.32 -16.63
N LYS A 346 8.91 -1.74 -17.67
CA LYS A 346 9.59 -0.80 -18.56
C LYS A 346 8.89 0.55 -18.43
N THR A 347 9.63 1.60 -18.17
CA THR A 347 9.13 2.98 -18.12
C THR A 347 9.44 3.71 -19.45
N SER A 348 8.74 4.82 -19.69
CA SER A 348 8.94 5.70 -20.85
C SER A 348 10.37 6.21 -21.00
N GLU A 349 11.12 6.28 -19.91
CA GLU A 349 12.53 6.69 -19.91
C GLU A 349 13.50 5.54 -20.29
N ASP A 350 12.98 4.43 -20.87
CA ASP A 350 13.73 3.22 -21.20
C ASP A 350 14.41 2.52 -20.01
N GLU A 351 14.09 2.95 -18.78
CA GLU A 351 14.53 2.25 -17.60
C GLU A 351 13.77 0.94 -17.45
N ARG A 352 14.52 -0.16 -17.41
CA ARG A 352 13.98 -1.47 -17.11
C ARG A 352 14.25 -1.84 -15.67
N VAL A 353 13.22 -2.30 -15.01
CA VAL A 353 13.27 -2.80 -13.66
C VAL A 353 12.93 -4.28 -13.68
N HIS A 354 13.85 -5.12 -13.23
CA HIS A 354 13.65 -6.55 -13.08
C HIS A 354 14.00 -6.96 -11.66
N TYR A 355 12.99 -7.19 -10.82
CA TYR A 355 13.18 -7.67 -9.47
C TYR A 355 12.74 -9.11 -9.32
N LEU A 356 13.57 -9.86 -8.62
CA LEU A 356 13.28 -11.19 -8.13
C LEU A 356 13.24 -11.15 -6.60
N GLY A 357 12.17 -11.62 -6.02
CA GLY A 357 12.00 -11.72 -4.58
C GLY A 357 11.72 -13.15 -4.15
N ILE A 358 12.34 -13.57 -3.05
CA ILE A 358 12.01 -14.80 -2.35
C ILE A 358 11.78 -14.48 -0.88
N SER A 359 10.80 -15.11 -0.28
CA SER A 359 10.56 -14.98 1.16
C SER A 359 10.07 -16.27 1.78
N SER A 360 10.32 -16.40 3.06
CA SER A 360 9.77 -17.48 3.87
C SER A 360 9.36 -16.93 5.23
N GLU A 361 8.26 -17.43 5.77
CA GLU A 361 7.77 -17.11 7.09
C GLU A 361 7.52 -18.40 7.87
N TRP A 362 7.96 -18.42 9.12
CA TRP A 362 7.70 -19.49 10.09
C TRP A 362 7.01 -18.90 11.31
N LYS A 363 5.77 -19.26 11.55
CA LYS A 363 5.01 -18.86 12.74
C LYS A 363 5.34 -19.84 13.87
N MET A 364 6.04 -19.37 14.88
CA MET A 364 6.35 -20.17 16.08
C MET A 364 5.10 -20.37 16.93
N ASN A 365 4.24 -19.35 16.99
CA ASN A 365 2.92 -19.39 17.61
C ASN A 365 2.04 -18.27 17.02
N THR A 366 0.87 -18.00 17.60
CA THR A 366 -0.06 -16.96 17.15
C THR A 366 0.54 -15.56 17.16
N ASN A 367 1.52 -15.30 18.01
CA ASN A 367 2.08 -13.98 18.23
C ASN A 367 3.49 -13.81 17.65
N PHE A 368 4.27 -14.88 17.56
CA PHE A 368 5.66 -14.81 17.10
C PHE A 368 5.86 -15.46 15.74
N SER A 369 6.54 -14.76 14.85
CA SER A 369 7.00 -15.31 13.57
C SER A 369 8.44 -14.91 13.28
N PHE A 370 9.15 -15.81 12.56
CA PHE A 370 10.44 -15.59 11.96
C PHE A 370 10.26 -15.44 10.45
N ASN A 371 10.99 -14.53 9.82
CA ASN A 371 10.97 -14.34 8.37
C ASN A 371 12.39 -14.27 7.80
N LEU A 372 12.53 -14.76 6.58
CA LEU A 372 13.73 -14.64 5.76
C LEU A 372 13.31 -14.12 4.40
N GLN A 373 13.99 -13.11 3.89
CA GLN A 373 13.68 -12.47 2.62
C GLN A 373 14.96 -12.24 1.83
N GLY A 374 14.85 -12.40 0.52
CA GLY A 374 15.89 -12.04 -0.43
C GLY A 374 15.29 -11.32 -1.62
N MET A 375 15.95 -10.28 -2.09
CA MET A 375 15.56 -9.53 -3.28
C MET A 375 16.80 -9.19 -4.10
N ALA A 376 16.68 -9.30 -5.41
CA ALA A 376 17.73 -8.95 -6.34
C ALA A 376 17.18 -8.22 -7.56
N ASN A 377 17.88 -7.19 -8.01
CA ASN A 377 17.67 -6.58 -9.32
C ASN A 377 18.46 -7.39 -10.36
N LEU A 378 17.77 -8.00 -11.33
CA LEU A 378 18.38 -8.87 -12.34
C LEU A 378 19.06 -8.12 -13.49
N VAL A 379 18.68 -6.87 -13.73
CA VAL A 379 19.30 -6.04 -14.81
C VAL A 379 20.62 -5.46 -14.35
N ASN A 380 20.66 -5.03 -13.10
CA ASN A 380 21.86 -4.48 -12.50
C ASN A 380 21.97 -4.98 -11.06
N PRO A 381 22.50 -6.20 -10.85
CA PRO A 381 22.59 -6.83 -9.55
C PRO A 381 23.46 -6.05 -8.54
N GLN A 382 24.33 -5.13 -9.03
CA GLN A 382 25.11 -4.25 -8.17
C GLN A 382 24.23 -3.16 -7.56
N LYS A 383 23.10 -2.81 -8.19
CA LYS A 383 22.26 -1.69 -7.72
C LYS A 383 21.35 -2.05 -6.56
N ALA A 384 20.90 -3.28 -6.42
CA ALA A 384 20.05 -3.64 -5.29
C ALA A 384 19.98 -5.17 -5.07
N THR A 385 20.82 -5.69 -4.22
CA THR A 385 20.61 -7.03 -3.65
C THR A 385 20.42 -6.90 -2.14
N LEU A 386 19.37 -7.51 -1.63
CA LEU A 386 19.00 -7.44 -0.23
C LEU A 386 18.70 -8.83 0.30
N ILE A 387 19.30 -9.18 1.43
CA ILE A 387 18.96 -10.40 2.19
C ILE A 387 18.66 -9.96 3.62
N THR A 388 17.51 -10.33 4.14
CA THR A 388 17.05 -9.91 5.46
C THR A 388 16.50 -11.10 6.23
N ALA A 389 16.87 -11.22 7.48
CA ALA A 389 16.27 -12.11 8.45
C ALA A 389 15.63 -11.29 9.57
N GLY A 390 14.43 -11.66 10.00
CA GLY A 390 13.70 -10.91 11.00
C GLY A 390 12.81 -11.75 11.89
N VAL A 391 12.43 -11.15 13.00
CA VAL A 391 11.48 -11.68 13.98
C VAL A 391 10.36 -10.66 14.19
N SER A 392 9.14 -11.12 14.29
CA SER A 392 8.01 -10.24 14.62
C SER A 392 7.17 -10.80 15.75
N CYS A 393 6.64 -9.88 16.57
CA CYS A 393 5.72 -10.18 17.66
C CYS A 393 4.44 -9.35 17.48
N LYS A 394 3.28 -10.01 17.56
CA LYS A 394 1.94 -9.37 17.58
C LYS A 394 1.42 -9.33 19.01
N PHE A 395 0.72 -8.27 19.39
CA PHE A 395 0.12 -8.08 20.72
C PHE A 395 -1.27 -7.41 20.62
#